data_07a412682053b0adb7cd81005a218765
#
_entry.id   07a412682053b0adb7cd81005a218765
#
_cell.length_a   1.000
_cell.length_b   1.000
_cell.length_c   1.000
_cell.angle_alpha   90.00
_cell.angle_beta   90.00
_cell.angle_gamma   90.00
#
_symmetry.space_group_name_H-M   'P 1'
#
loop_
_entity.id
_entity.type
_entity.pdbx_description
1 polymer ?
#
loop_
_entity_poly.entity_id
_entity_poly.type
_entity_poly.pdbx_seq_one_letter_code
_entity_poly.pdbx_strand_id
1 'polypeptide(L)'
;MAIRRNDAPRVLLTLLLIVCAAALAASFQFYREALVDTFFAFALASVLILHFRVRPDWRDIPLVLVSTAIFAAMDFRVLHYAPKIMAWVSFLGLSSYLIVAVRAIWAHGEERKILLYAWIPAVLFIISEYFASDMLTWTATAHPKTLDFFLLSFDCSLRVQWSFVAGQAFARSPLLYTSSLIAYIGLALPIALVYAGRLVRVKQRAFSAMLAFLITGPVGILFYNLFPACGPHYLLGASFPFHPFPVDLARKLILEPVAIQGPRNAMPSLHMAWMILAWQYSRGLSRWERAIVLAFLALTVIATLGTGEHWFADLIVAFPFALMIQAICAYSLSWKDVSRLMAYFFGLLVTLVWLVTLRFTPDFFWMSPVIPWGLAAATIALSIIRMSELDRAVDRASQAAVSRPSPFAAPVHEAPQTHV
;
A
#
# COMPACT_ATOMS: atom_id res chain seq x y z
N MET A 1 -2.21 43.76 -1.39
CA MET A 1 -1.38 42.94 -2.30
C MET A 1 -1.98 43.11 -3.70
N ALA A 2 -1.34 43.89 -4.59
CA ALA A 2 -1.87 44.12 -5.93
C ALA A 2 -1.64 42.88 -6.81
N ILE A 3 -2.73 42.32 -7.32
CA ILE A 3 -2.68 41.16 -8.23
C ILE A 3 -2.05 41.64 -9.55
N ARG A 4 -0.88 41.13 -9.88
CA ARG A 4 -0.25 41.41 -11.20
C ARG A 4 -1.10 40.81 -12.31
N ARG A 5 -1.20 41.50 -13.45
CA ARG A 5 -2.01 41.09 -14.62
C ARG A 5 -1.68 39.65 -15.14
N ASN A 6 -0.46 39.19 -14.86
CA ASN A 6 -0.02 37.80 -15.19
C ASN A 6 -0.52 36.73 -14.20
N ASP A 7 -1.14 37.09 -13.09
CA ASP A 7 -1.62 36.12 -12.09
C ASP A 7 -3.11 35.78 -12.26
N ALA A 8 -3.81 36.46 -13.17
CA ALA A 8 -5.23 36.23 -13.42
C ALA A 8 -5.61 34.76 -13.69
N PRO A 9 -4.87 33.98 -14.53
CA PRO A 9 -5.20 32.57 -14.75
C PRO A 9 -5.00 31.72 -13.50
N ARG A 10 -4.04 32.09 -12.63
CA ARG A 10 -3.79 31.36 -11.35
C ARG A 10 -4.88 31.64 -10.33
N VAL A 11 -5.33 32.89 -10.25
CA VAL A 11 -6.47 33.27 -9.42
C VAL A 11 -7.72 32.51 -9.87
N LEU A 12 -7.99 32.49 -11.19
CA LEU A 12 -9.12 31.77 -11.74
C LEU A 12 -9.06 30.27 -11.45
N LEU A 13 -7.89 29.63 -11.61
CA LEU A 13 -7.69 28.21 -11.33
C LEU A 13 -7.85 27.91 -9.84
N THR A 14 -7.37 28.79 -8.96
CA THR A 14 -7.56 28.67 -7.51
C THR A 14 -9.03 28.78 -7.13
N LEU A 15 -9.75 29.76 -7.68
CA LEU A 15 -11.19 29.93 -7.46
C LEU A 15 -11.97 28.74 -8.01
N LEU A 16 -11.61 28.21 -9.19
CA LEU A 16 -12.22 27.03 -9.78
C LEU A 16 -12.02 25.80 -8.87
N LEU A 17 -10.82 25.59 -8.31
CA LEU A 17 -10.55 24.51 -7.36
C LEU A 17 -11.39 24.65 -6.09
N ILE A 18 -11.52 25.84 -5.54
CA ILE A 18 -12.35 26.12 -4.36
C ILE A 18 -13.82 25.87 -4.69
N VAL A 19 -14.30 26.33 -5.84
CA VAL A 19 -15.69 26.11 -6.28
C VAL A 19 -15.95 24.63 -6.54
N CYS A 20 -15.02 23.90 -7.21
CA CYS A 20 -15.15 22.47 -7.40
C CYS A 20 -15.16 21.70 -6.06
N ALA A 21 -14.30 22.09 -5.10
CA ALA A 21 -14.31 21.51 -3.77
C ALA A 21 -15.61 21.78 -3.01
N ALA A 22 -16.13 23.01 -3.10
CA ALA A 22 -17.43 23.38 -2.53
C ALA A 22 -18.59 22.66 -3.22
N ALA A 23 -18.56 22.51 -4.55
CA ALA A 23 -19.56 21.77 -5.31
C ALA A 23 -19.53 20.28 -4.99
N LEU A 24 -18.34 19.67 -4.83
CA LEU A 24 -18.17 18.31 -4.34
C LEU A 24 -18.69 18.15 -2.91
N ALA A 25 -18.43 19.13 -2.05
CA ALA A 25 -19.00 19.18 -0.69
C ALA A 25 -20.52 19.32 -0.67
N ALA A 26 -21.09 19.97 -1.68
CA ALA A 26 -22.52 20.21 -1.81
C ALA A 26 -23.29 19.14 -2.61
N SER A 27 -22.64 18.41 -3.50
CA SER A 27 -23.23 17.27 -4.29
C SER A 27 -23.26 15.97 -3.48
N PHE A 28 -23.86 15.99 -2.47
CA PHE A 28 -23.71 15.58 -1.10
C PHE A 28 -23.90 14.09 -0.81
N GLN A 29 -24.76 13.36 -1.52
CA GLN A 29 -25.04 11.96 -1.18
C GLN A 29 -23.85 11.05 -1.47
N PHE A 30 -23.24 11.23 -2.64
CA PHE A 30 -22.05 10.49 -3.07
C PHE A 30 -20.81 10.86 -2.23
N TYR A 31 -20.64 12.13 -1.94
CA TYR A 31 -19.54 12.68 -1.14
C TYR A 31 -19.58 12.18 0.31
N ARG A 32 -20.78 12.07 0.87
CA ARG A 32 -20.96 11.58 2.26
C ARG A 32 -20.54 10.13 2.42
N GLU A 33 -20.94 9.27 1.50
CA GLU A 33 -20.55 7.86 1.51
C GLU A 33 -19.02 7.74 1.42
N ALA A 34 -18.39 8.46 0.52
CA ALA A 34 -16.94 8.50 0.40
C ALA A 34 -16.23 9.06 1.64
N LEU A 35 -16.75 10.14 2.26
CA LEU A 35 -16.13 10.73 3.46
C LEU A 35 -16.26 9.89 4.72
N VAL A 36 -17.29 9.06 4.83
CA VAL A 36 -17.45 8.13 5.94
C VAL A 36 -16.85 6.77 5.64
N ASP A 37 -16.47 6.50 4.41
CA ASP A 37 -15.68 5.34 4.06
C ASP A 37 -14.30 5.43 4.72
N THR A 38 -13.95 4.39 5.47
CA THR A 38 -12.74 4.39 6.28
C THR A 38 -11.47 4.35 5.44
N PHE A 39 -11.45 3.64 4.32
CA PHE A 39 -10.30 3.61 3.41
C PHE A 39 -10.06 4.98 2.79
N PHE A 40 -11.12 5.64 2.33
CA PHE A 40 -11.03 6.98 1.77
C PHE A 40 -10.57 8.02 2.79
N ALA A 41 -11.05 7.93 4.04
CA ALA A 41 -10.61 8.80 5.12
C ALA A 41 -9.09 8.67 5.39
N PHE A 42 -8.55 7.46 5.39
CA PHE A 42 -7.12 7.25 5.59
C PHE A 42 -6.29 7.62 4.35
N ALA A 43 -6.82 7.46 3.13
CA ALA A 43 -6.18 7.98 1.93
C ALA A 43 -6.05 9.51 1.99
N LEU A 44 -7.10 10.22 2.40
CA LEU A 44 -7.05 11.66 2.65
C LEU A 44 -6.10 12.02 3.82
N ALA A 45 -6.13 11.28 4.93
CA ALA A 45 -5.24 11.52 6.06
C ALA A 45 -3.76 11.38 5.67
N SER A 46 -3.43 10.51 4.70
CA SER A 46 -2.07 10.35 4.19
C SER A 46 -1.51 11.64 3.57
N VAL A 47 -2.39 12.52 3.09
CA VAL A 47 -2.00 13.83 2.54
C VAL A 47 -1.37 14.73 3.60
N LEU A 48 -1.82 14.63 4.86
CA LEU A 48 -1.18 15.37 5.98
C LEU A 48 0.29 14.95 6.11
N ILE A 49 0.58 13.65 6.03
CA ILE A 49 1.95 13.14 6.10
C ILE A 49 2.77 13.67 4.91
N LEU A 50 2.22 13.61 3.70
CA LEU A 50 2.88 14.12 2.50
C LEU A 50 3.18 15.62 2.64
N HIS A 51 2.18 16.41 3.05
CA HIS A 51 2.30 17.86 3.20
C HIS A 51 3.39 18.23 4.22
N PHE A 52 3.22 17.79 5.47
CA PHE A 52 4.07 18.24 6.58
C PHE A 52 5.45 17.55 6.60
N ARG A 53 5.60 16.38 5.94
CA ARG A 53 6.90 15.71 5.87
C ARG A 53 7.76 16.19 4.70
N VAL A 54 7.14 16.55 3.57
CA VAL A 54 7.87 17.01 2.38
C VAL A 54 8.26 18.48 2.52
N ARG A 55 7.38 19.30 3.05
CA ARG A 55 7.61 20.72 3.28
C ARG A 55 6.92 21.19 4.56
N PRO A 56 7.53 21.01 5.73
CA PRO A 56 6.95 21.47 6.98
C PRO A 56 6.92 23.02 7.01
N ASP A 57 5.72 23.59 7.04
CA ASP A 57 5.49 25.01 7.32
C ASP A 57 4.44 25.11 8.43
N TRP A 58 4.84 25.57 9.60
CA TRP A 58 3.95 25.72 10.74
C TRP A 58 2.79 26.67 10.47
N ARG A 59 2.93 27.58 9.50
CA ARG A 59 1.89 28.55 9.08
C ARG A 59 0.72 27.85 8.39
N ASP A 60 0.90 26.63 7.90
CA ASP A 60 -0.16 25.85 7.27
C ASP A 60 -1.08 25.20 8.29
N ILE A 61 -0.61 24.98 9.53
CA ILE A 61 -1.41 24.35 10.58
C ILE A 61 -2.71 25.12 10.85
N PRO A 62 -2.68 26.44 11.12
CA PRO A 62 -3.91 27.21 11.28
C PRO A 62 -4.82 27.17 10.05
N LEU A 63 -4.26 27.22 8.84
CA LEU A 63 -5.03 27.14 7.60
C LEU A 63 -5.74 25.78 7.44
N VAL A 64 -5.05 24.68 7.73
CA VAL A 64 -5.65 23.33 7.74
C VAL A 64 -6.77 23.26 8.77
N LEU A 65 -6.56 23.75 10.00
CA LEU A 65 -7.56 23.68 11.06
C LEU A 65 -8.79 24.56 10.75
N VAL A 66 -8.60 25.78 10.25
CA VAL A 66 -9.71 26.67 9.87
C VAL A 66 -10.50 26.08 8.70
N SER A 67 -9.82 25.59 7.66
CA SER A 67 -10.50 24.94 6.52
C SER A 67 -11.27 23.70 6.96
N THR A 68 -10.70 22.90 7.86
CA THR A 68 -11.38 21.73 8.46
C THR A 68 -12.63 22.14 9.22
N ALA A 69 -12.56 23.20 10.03
CA ALA A 69 -13.73 23.72 10.76
C ALA A 69 -14.82 24.23 9.80
N ILE A 70 -14.43 24.87 8.68
CA ILE A 70 -15.37 25.31 7.63
C ILE A 70 -16.07 24.10 7.01
N PHE A 71 -15.34 23.04 6.58
CA PHE A 71 -15.93 21.82 6.03
C PHE A 71 -16.86 21.15 7.02
N ALA A 72 -16.46 21.03 8.29
CA ALA A 72 -17.30 20.44 9.32
C ALA A 72 -18.58 21.25 9.57
N ALA A 73 -18.49 22.60 9.56
CA ALA A 73 -19.65 23.48 9.70
C ALA A 73 -20.60 23.39 8.50
N MET A 74 -20.07 23.25 7.29
CA MET A 74 -20.88 23.01 6.08
C MET A 74 -21.60 21.66 6.17
N ASP A 75 -20.91 20.62 6.57
CA ASP A 75 -21.49 19.28 6.76
C ASP A 75 -22.60 19.32 7.81
N PHE A 76 -22.38 19.93 8.98
CA PHE A 76 -23.38 20.08 10.01
C PHE A 76 -24.63 20.86 9.54
N ARG A 77 -24.46 21.96 8.81
CA ARG A 77 -25.56 22.77 8.31
C ARG A 77 -26.36 22.09 7.19
N VAL A 78 -25.67 21.41 6.29
CA VAL A 78 -26.31 20.76 5.14
C VAL A 78 -26.98 19.46 5.54
N LEU A 79 -26.42 18.72 6.50
CA LEU A 79 -26.85 17.38 6.89
C LEU A 79 -27.67 17.33 8.17
N HIS A 80 -27.66 18.41 8.94
CA HIS A 80 -28.35 18.49 10.23
C HIS A 80 -27.89 17.46 11.26
N TYR A 81 -26.62 16.98 11.17
CA TYR A 81 -26.02 16.11 12.17
C TYR A 81 -24.52 16.39 12.37
N ALA A 82 -24.01 16.04 13.55
CA ALA A 82 -22.59 16.20 13.84
C ALA A 82 -21.71 15.25 13.03
N PRO A 83 -20.60 15.71 12.43
CA PRO A 83 -19.70 14.85 11.68
C PRO A 83 -19.13 13.74 12.56
N LYS A 84 -19.10 12.52 12.01
CA LYS A 84 -18.42 11.38 12.66
C LYS A 84 -16.90 11.59 12.64
N ILE A 85 -16.18 10.89 13.52
CA ILE A 85 -14.72 11.02 13.64
C ILE A 85 -13.98 10.80 12.31
N MET A 86 -14.47 9.88 11.47
CA MET A 86 -13.89 9.64 10.14
C MET A 86 -14.07 10.84 9.20
N ALA A 87 -15.20 11.53 9.27
CA ALA A 87 -15.40 12.77 8.52
C ALA A 87 -14.41 13.88 8.95
N TRP A 88 -14.11 14.01 10.25
CA TRP A 88 -13.08 14.93 10.73
C TRP A 88 -11.70 14.58 10.15
N VAL A 89 -11.35 13.30 10.13
CA VAL A 89 -10.09 12.83 9.52
C VAL A 89 -10.05 13.15 8.03
N SER A 90 -11.14 12.92 7.31
CA SER A 90 -11.28 13.26 5.89
C SER A 90 -11.17 14.77 5.64
N PHE A 91 -11.81 15.59 6.47
CA PHE A 91 -11.73 17.07 6.34
C PHE A 91 -10.33 17.60 6.59
N LEU A 92 -9.60 17.04 7.55
CA LEU A 92 -8.19 17.39 7.78
C LEU A 92 -7.34 17.10 6.54
N GLY A 93 -7.50 15.90 5.97
CA GLY A 93 -6.79 15.49 4.76
C GLY A 93 -7.17 16.35 3.55
N LEU A 94 -8.46 16.58 3.33
CA LEU A 94 -8.98 17.43 2.25
C LEU A 94 -8.48 18.88 2.35
N SER A 95 -8.48 19.44 3.55
CA SER A 95 -7.94 20.78 3.80
C SER A 95 -6.46 20.87 3.44
N SER A 96 -5.68 19.89 3.88
CA SER A 96 -4.26 19.78 3.54
C SER A 96 -4.05 19.63 2.03
N TYR A 97 -4.85 18.78 1.38
CA TYR A 97 -4.83 18.58 -0.07
C TYR A 97 -5.05 19.89 -0.85
N LEU A 98 -6.07 20.66 -0.48
CA LEU A 98 -6.38 21.94 -1.14
C LEU A 98 -5.29 22.98 -0.90
N ILE A 99 -4.74 23.08 0.32
CA ILE A 99 -3.66 24.02 0.61
C ILE A 99 -2.42 23.71 -0.21
N VAL A 100 -2.03 22.43 -0.31
CA VAL A 100 -0.89 22.02 -1.15
C VAL A 100 -1.16 22.30 -2.62
N ALA A 101 -2.38 22.03 -3.13
CA ALA A 101 -2.77 22.32 -4.50
C ALA A 101 -2.69 23.81 -4.83
N VAL A 102 -3.29 24.66 -3.98
CA VAL A 102 -3.26 26.12 -4.15
C VAL A 102 -1.83 26.64 -4.12
N ARG A 103 -1.03 26.20 -3.16
CA ARG A 103 0.40 26.57 -3.10
C ARG A 103 1.17 26.13 -4.35
N ALA A 104 0.93 24.93 -4.87
CA ALA A 104 1.58 24.45 -6.09
C ALA A 104 1.21 25.28 -7.33
N ILE A 105 0.01 25.87 -7.38
CA ILE A 105 -0.41 26.78 -8.43
C ILE A 105 0.41 28.08 -8.39
N TRP A 106 0.65 28.60 -7.20
CA TRP A 106 1.32 29.90 -7.00
C TRP A 106 2.84 29.79 -6.92
N ALA A 107 3.38 28.66 -6.53
CA ALA A 107 4.82 28.40 -6.44
C ALA A 107 5.50 28.34 -7.82
N HIS A 108 6.82 28.56 -7.83
CA HIS A 108 7.66 28.55 -9.01
C HIS A 108 8.91 27.68 -8.78
N GLY A 109 9.56 27.28 -9.88
CA GLY A 109 10.84 26.58 -9.83
C GLY A 109 10.82 25.28 -8.99
N GLU A 110 11.82 25.11 -8.15
CA GLU A 110 11.98 23.90 -7.33
C GLU A 110 10.87 23.77 -6.26
N GLU A 111 10.40 24.88 -5.74
CA GLU A 111 9.29 24.86 -4.78
C GLU A 111 8.04 24.21 -5.35
N ARG A 112 7.64 24.61 -6.55
CA ARG A 112 6.49 24.01 -7.26
C ARG A 112 6.67 22.53 -7.46
N LYS A 113 7.87 22.09 -7.86
CA LYS A 113 8.16 20.66 -8.05
C LYS A 113 8.00 19.87 -6.76
N ILE A 114 8.50 20.38 -5.64
CA ILE A 114 8.39 19.73 -4.32
C ILE A 114 6.92 19.58 -3.93
N LEU A 115 6.10 20.63 -4.10
CA LEU A 115 4.67 20.59 -3.80
C LEU A 115 3.92 19.62 -4.71
N LEU A 116 4.26 19.57 -6.01
CA LEU A 116 3.67 18.59 -6.93
C LEU A 116 4.07 17.16 -6.58
N TYR A 117 5.28 16.92 -6.10
CA TYR A 117 5.69 15.59 -5.61
C TYR A 117 4.92 15.15 -4.36
N ALA A 118 4.40 16.07 -3.56
CA ALA A 118 3.50 15.75 -2.45
C ALA A 118 2.05 15.58 -2.94
N TRP A 119 1.59 16.42 -3.86
CA TRP A 119 0.19 16.49 -4.30
C TRP A 119 -0.20 15.34 -5.25
N ILE A 120 0.64 15.00 -6.24
CA ILE A 120 0.35 13.94 -7.22
C ILE A 120 0.11 12.58 -6.56
N PRO A 121 0.97 12.10 -5.63
CA PRO A 121 0.71 10.84 -4.92
C PRO A 121 -0.60 10.84 -4.14
N ALA A 122 -0.98 11.98 -3.55
CA ALA A 122 -2.24 12.11 -2.85
C ALA A 122 -3.44 11.89 -3.79
N VAL A 123 -3.41 12.48 -5.00
CA VAL A 123 -4.42 12.25 -6.05
C VAL A 123 -4.47 10.77 -6.41
N LEU A 124 -3.31 10.15 -6.61
CA LEU A 124 -3.22 8.75 -7.02
C LEU A 124 -3.75 7.81 -5.93
N PHE A 125 -3.52 8.07 -4.65
CA PHE A 125 -4.10 7.29 -3.56
C PHE A 125 -5.63 7.38 -3.55
N ILE A 126 -6.18 8.58 -3.71
CA ILE A 126 -7.64 8.77 -3.74
C ILE A 126 -8.26 8.04 -4.94
N ILE A 127 -7.64 8.12 -6.12
CA ILE A 127 -8.13 7.45 -7.33
C ILE A 127 -8.01 5.92 -7.20
N SER A 128 -6.92 5.42 -6.60
CA SER A 128 -6.69 3.98 -6.46
C SER A 128 -7.73 3.28 -5.61
N GLU A 129 -8.34 3.97 -4.62
CA GLU A 129 -9.42 3.42 -3.80
C GLU A 129 -10.67 3.10 -4.63
N TYR A 130 -11.10 4.04 -5.47
CA TYR A 130 -12.26 3.81 -6.36
C TYR A 130 -11.99 2.66 -7.33
N PHE A 131 -10.82 2.67 -7.95
CA PHE A 131 -10.44 1.63 -8.91
C PHE A 131 -10.36 0.24 -8.27
N ALA A 132 -9.85 0.15 -7.04
CA ALA A 132 -9.75 -1.12 -6.32
C ALA A 132 -11.13 -1.75 -6.05
N SER A 133 -12.10 -0.97 -5.62
CA SER A 133 -13.48 -1.43 -5.35
C SER A 133 -14.13 -2.02 -6.60
N ASP A 134 -14.06 -1.31 -7.73
CA ASP A 134 -14.65 -1.75 -8.99
C ASP A 134 -13.98 -3.03 -9.51
N MET A 135 -12.65 -3.12 -9.41
CA MET A 135 -11.90 -4.31 -9.84
C MET A 135 -12.22 -5.55 -8.99
N LEU A 136 -12.42 -5.40 -7.69
CA LEU A 136 -12.83 -6.50 -6.83
C LEU A 136 -14.23 -7.00 -7.16
N THR A 137 -15.16 -6.09 -7.44
CA THR A 137 -16.51 -6.44 -7.90
C THR A 137 -16.48 -7.19 -9.22
N TRP A 138 -15.64 -6.73 -10.17
CA TRP A 138 -15.46 -7.41 -11.45
C TRP A 138 -14.88 -8.82 -11.27
N THR A 139 -13.83 -9.00 -10.46
CA THR A 139 -13.25 -10.33 -10.22
C THR A 139 -14.24 -11.28 -9.55
N ALA A 140 -15.06 -10.78 -8.62
CA ALA A 140 -16.09 -11.58 -7.97
C ALA A 140 -17.16 -12.06 -8.96
N THR A 141 -17.52 -11.22 -9.93
CA THR A 141 -18.48 -11.55 -10.99
C THR A 141 -17.89 -12.55 -12.00
N ALA A 142 -16.62 -12.36 -12.38
CA ALA A 142 -15.93 -13.24 -13.32
C ALA A 142 -15.70 -14.67 -12.75
N HIS A 143 -15.54 -14.77 -11.42
CA HIS A 143 -15.24 -16.03 -10.74
C HIS A 143 -16.28 -16.34 -9.67
N PRO A 144 -17.46 -16.91 -10.01
CA PRO A 144 -18.51 -17.27 -9.05
C PRO A 144 -18.06 -18.36 -8.05
N LYS A 145 -17.09 -19.18 -8.44
CA LYS A 145 -16.48 -20.20 -7.56
C LYS A 145 -15.07 -19.83 -7.17
N THR A 146 -14.66 -20.23 -5.97
CA THR A 146 -13.35 -19.93 -5.35
C THR A 146 -12.57 -21.18 -5.01
N LEU A 147 -11.28 -21.03 -4.80
CA LEU A 147 -10.35 -22.11 -4.46
C LEU A 147 -10.04 -22.19 -2.96
N ASP A 148 -10.93 -21.70 -2.10
CA ASP A 148 -10.73 -21.61 -0.64
C ASP A 148 -10.51 -22.96 0.04
N PHE A 149 -11.12 -24.06 -0.46
CA PHE A 149 -10.85 -25.41 0.09
C PHE A 149 -9.40 -25.85 -0.06
N PHE A 150 -8.72 -25.42 -1.11
CA PHE A 150 -7.29 -25.72 -1.29
C PHE A 150 -6.42 -24.98 -0.27
N LEU A 151 -6.79 -23.74 0.07
CA LEU A 151 -6.12 -22.93 1.08
C LEU A 151 -6.41 -23.44 2.49
N LEU A 152 -7.65 -23.80 2.78
CA LEU A 152 -8.03 -24.48 4.02
C LEU A 152 -7.22 -25.77 4.23
N SER A 153 -7.10 -26.59 3.19
CA SER A 153 -6.31 -27.83 3.23
C SER A 153 -4.85 -27.55 3.58
N PHE A 154 -4.24 -26.55 2.95
CA PHE A 154 -2.88 -26.12 3.27
C PHE A 154 -2.76 -25.65 4.72
N ASP A 155 -3.61 -24.72 5.18
CA ASP A 155 -3.56 -24.19 6.54
C ASP A 155 -3.75 -25.30 7.59
N CYS A 156 -4.63 -26.26 7.34
CA CYS A 156 -4.80 -27.44 8.20
C CYS A 156 -3.57 -28.38 8.19
N SER A 157 -2.83 -28.45 7.08
CA SER A 157 -1.60 -29.27 7.00
C SER A 157 -0.49 -28.77 7.93
N LEU A 158 -0.50 -27.47 8.27
CA LEU A 158 0.38 -26.85 9.26
C LEU A 158 0.08 -27.29 10.71
N ARG A 159 -1.06 -27.96 10.95
CA ARG A 159 -1.59 -28.34 12.28
C ARG A 159 -1.97 -27.16 13.18
N VAL A 160 -1.84 -25.93 12.68
CA VAL A 160 -2.24 -24.69 13.35
C VAL A 160 -2.95 -23.80 12.34
N GLN A 161 -4.18 -23.42 12.63
CA GLN A 161 -4.96 -22.49 11.81
C GLN A 161 -4.78 -21.08 12.35
N TRP A 162 -3.80 -20.35 11.82
CA TRP A 162 -3.38 -19.04 12.32
C TRP A 162 -4.48 -17.99 12.28
N SER A 163 -5.39 -18.07 11.30
CA SER A 163 -6.53 -17.15 11.21
C SER A 163 -7.46 -17.30 12.41
N PHE A 164 -7.71 -18.55 12.86
CA PHE A 164 -8.51 -18.80 14.06
C PHE A 164 -7.80 -18.33 15.33
N VAL A 165 -6.50 -18.55 15.44
CA VAL A 165 -5.70 -18.07 16.61
C VAL A 165 -5.78 -16.56 16.70
N ALA A 166 -5.59 -15.85 15.61
CA ALA A 166 -5.66 -14.38 15.56
C ALA A 166 -7.09 -13.87 15.81
N GLY A 167 -8.10 -14.50 15.20
CA GLY A 167 -9.51 -14.15 15.39
C GLY A 167 -9.99 -14.35 16.83
N GLN A 168 -9.58 -15.42 17.50
CA GLN A 168 -9.86 -15.63 18.93
C GLN A 168 -9.14 -14.62 19.81
N ALA A 169 -7.94 -14.18 19.44
CA ALA A 169 -7.24 -13.10 20.13
C ALA A 169 -8.01 -11.78 20.03
N PHE A 170 -8.62 -11.50 18.88
CA PHE A 170 -9.51 -10.33 18.70
C PHE A 170 -10.74 -10.38 19.60
N ALA A 171 -11.39 -11.54 19.69
CA ALA A 171 -12.54 -11.71 20.57
C ALA A 171 -12.20 -11.45 22.06
N ARG A 172 -10.94 -11.71 22.46
CA ARG A 172 -10.46 -11.49 23.84
C ARG A 172 -9.94 -10.08 24.09
N SER A 173 -9.53 -9.34 23.05
CA SER A 173 -8.90 -8.02 23.18
C SER A 173 -9.44 -7.03 22.15
N PRO A 174 -10.46 -6.22 22.50
CA PRO A 174 -10.99 -5.16 21.64
C PRO A 174 -9.92 -4.14 21.21
N LEU A 175 -8.92 -3.87 22.08
CA LEU A 175 -7.81 -2.99 21.74
C LEU A 175 -6.96 -3.57 20.62
N LEU A 176 -6.62 -4.86 20.68
CA LEU A 176 -5.86 -5.53 19.61
C LEU A 176 -6.64 -5.52 18.30
N TYR A 177 -7.94 -5.84 18.36
CA TYR A 177 -8.84 -5.78 17.19
C TYR A 177 -8.84 -4.39 16.56
N THR A 178 -9.14 -3.34 17.35
CA THR A 178 -9.24 -1.97 16.84
C THR A 178 -7.91 -1.47 16.28
N SER A 179 -6.79 -1.71 16.99
CA SER A 179 -5.46 -1.31 16.52
C SER A 179 -5.07 -2.00 15.23
N SER A 180 -5.35 -3.30 15.12
CA SER A 180 -5.06 -4.08 13.93
C SER A 180 -5.94 -3.66 12.75
N LEU A 181 -7.23 -3.39 12.99
CA LEU A 181 -8.14 -2.90 11.96
C LEU A 181 -7.73 -1.52 11.44
N ILE A 182 -7.32 -0.60 12.33
CA ILE A 182 -6.80 0.71 11.94
C ILE A 182 -5.53 0.55 11.08
N ALA A 183 -4.63 -0.37 11.44
CA ALA A 183 -3.44 -0.62 10.63
C ALA A 183 -3.78 -1.23 9.26
N TYR A 184 -4.76 -2.12 9.22
CA TYR A 184 -5.23 -2.78 7.98
C TYR A 184 -5.86 -1.78 7.01
N ILE A 185 -6.80 -0.96 7.49
CA ILE A 185 -7.50 0.04 6.67
C ILE A 185 -6.59 1.24 6.38
N GLY A 186 -5.72 1.60 7.33
CA GLY A 186 -4.86 2.77 7.28
C GLY A 186 -3.55 2.61 6.50
N LEU A 187 -3.43 1.64 5.59
CA LEU A 187 -2.20 1.36 4.83
C LEU A 187 -1.64 2.57 4.07
N ALA A 188 -2.48 3.50 3.65
CA ALA A 188 -2.03 4.72 3.00
C ALA A 188 -1.07 5.55 3.87
N LEU A 189 -1.19 5.47 5.22
CA LEU A 189 -0.35 6.23 6.16
C LEU A 189 1.13 5.80 6.14
N PRO A 190 1.49 4.52 6.37
CA PRO A 190 2.88 4.08 6.31
C PRO A 190 3.46 4.18 4.90
N ILE A 191 2.66 4.01 3.84
CA ILE A 191 3.08 4.20 2.45
C ILE A 191 3.48 5.67 2.22
N ALA A 192 2.62 6.63 2.61
CA ALA A 192 2.92 8.06 2.52
C ALA A 192 4.17 8.44 3.34
N LEU A 193 4.32 7.89 4.55
CA LEU A 193 5.48 8.11 5.39
C LEU A 193 6.77 7.65 4.71
N VAL A 194 6.77 6.45 4.14
CA VAL A 194 7.92 5.89 3.42
C VAL A 194 8.24 6.72 2.19
N TYR A 195 7.24 7.05 1.38
CA TYR A 195 7.42 7.86 0.19
C TYR A 195 8.00 9.25 0.53
N ALA A 196 7.36 9.98 1.46
CA ALA A 196 7.81 11.31 1.87
C ALA A 196 9.22 11.28 2.50
N GLY A 197 9.49 10.29 3.37
CA GLY A 197 10.80 10.09 3.95
C GLY A 197 11.90 9.80 2.93
N ARG A 198 11.57 9.05 1.86
CA ARG A 198 12.48 8.80 0.73
C ARG A 198 12.65 10.03 -0.16
N LEU A 199 11.57 10.76 -0.43
CA LEU A 199 11.60 11.94 -1.29
C LEU A 199 12.56 13.01 -0.76
N VAL A 200 12.58 13.21 0.56
CA VAL A 200 13.50 14.17 1.21
C VAL A 200 14.97 13.74 1.13
N ARG A 201 15.25 12.43 1.05
CA ARG A 201 16.60 11.88 1.08
C ARG A 201 17.13 11.50 -0.31
N VAL A 202 16.40 10.71 -1.06
CA VAL A 202 16.80 10.16 -2.38
C VAL A 202 15.57 10.08 -3.28
N LYS A 203 15.32 11.14 -4.07
CA LYS A 203 14.15 11.29 -4.94
C LYS A 203 13.89 10.05 -5.81
N GLN A 204 14.93 9.49 -6.43
CA GLN A 204 14.80 8.32 -7.31
C GLN A 204 14.21 7.11 -6.59
N ARG A 205 14.58 6.87 -5.34
CA ARG A 205 14.03 5.79 -4.53
C ARG A 205 12.58 6.04 -4.10
N ALA A 206 12.20 7.31 -3.92
CA ALA A 206 10.82 7.66 -3.65
C ALA A 206 9.91 7.27 -4.82
N PHE A 207 10.32 7.57 -6.06
CA PHE A 207 9.55 7.20 -7.24
C PHE A 207 9.46 5.68 -7.45
N SER A 208 10.56 4.93 -7.22
CA SER A 208 10.51 3.47 -7.24
C SER A 208 9.51 2.91 -6.21
N ALA A 209 9.52 3.46 -5.00
CA ALA A 209 8.58 3.07 -3.95
C ALA A 209 7.13 3.37 -4.35
N MET A 210 6.86 4.60 -4.83
CA MET A 210 5.51 4.99 -5.26
C MET A 210 5.01 4.11 -6.40
N LEU A 211 5.83 3.88 -7.40
CA LEU A 211 5.48 3.00 -8.51
C LEU A 211 5.17 1.58 -8.02
N ALA A 212 5.98 1.05 -7.09
CA ALA A 212 5.74 -0.27 -6.51
C ALA A 212 4.38 -0.33 -5.80
N PHE A 213 4.03 0.68 -5.01
CA PHE A 213 2.73 0.73 -4.34
C PHE A 213 1.56 0.79 -5.32
N LEU A 214 1.68 1.59 -6.38
CA LEU A 214 0.62 1.77 -7.37
C LEU A 214 0.40 0.53 -8.24
N ILE A 215 1.45 -0.15 -8.69
CA ILE A 215 1.31 -1.31 -9.58
C ILE A 215 0.97 -2.61 -8.84
N THR A 216 1.18 -2.66 -7.52
CA THR A 216 0.86 -3.85 -6.70
C THR A 216 -0.60 -4.26 -6.87
N GLY A 217 -1.53 -3.31 -6.83
CA GLY A 217 -2.96 -3.57 -7.04
C GLY A 217 -3.27 -4.16 -8.42
N PRO A 218 -3.02 -3.45 -9.53
CA PRO A 218 -3.28 -3.95 -10.88
C PRO A 218 -2.60 -5.30 -11.19
N VAL A 219 -1.34 -5.50 -10.76
CA VAL A 219 -0.67 -6.79 -10.94
C VAL A 219 -1.30 -7.86 -10.06
N GLY A 220 -1.69 -7.54 -8.82
CA GLY A 220 -2.37 -8.47 -7.92
C GLY A 220 -3.68 -8.98 -8.48
N ILE A 221 -4.46 -8.14 -9.17
CA ILE A 221 -5.71 -8.54 -9.84
C ILE A 221 -5.48 -9.66 -10.86
N LEU A 222 -4.34 -9.67 -11.56
CA LEU A 222 -4.02 -10.77 -12.47
C LEU A 222 -3.92 -12.11 -11.72
N PHE A 223 -3.30 -12.10 -10.54
CA PHE A 223 -3.18 -13.28 -9.69
C PHE A 223 -4.51 -13.68 -9.04
N TYR A 224 -5.37 -12.73 -8.69
CA TYR A 224 -6.74 -13.00 -8.22
C TYR A 224 -7.59 -13.74 -9.25
N ASN A 225 -7.37 -13.47 -10.54
CA ASN A 225 -8.02 -14.22 -11.62
C ASN A 225 -7.40 -15.61 -11.85
N LEU A 226 -6.11 -15.82 -11.52
CA LEU A 226 -5.47 -17.12 -11.61
C LEU A 226 -5.84 -18.04 -10.43
N PHE A 227 -6.02 -17.46 -9.25
CA PHE A 227 -6.36 -18.18 -8.03
C PHE A 227 -7.43 -17.42 -7.23
N PRO A 228 -8.70 -17.45 -7.68
CA PRO A 228 -9.78 -16.74 -7.00
C PRO A 228 -10.05 -17.37 -5.64
N ALA A 229 -9.85 -16.58 -4.56
CA ALA A 229 -10.08 -16.98 -3.19
C ALA A 229 -10.56 -15.79 -2.35
N CYS A 230 -11.34 -16.05 -1.28
CA CYS A 230 -11.92 -15.03 -0.41
C CYS A 230 -11.23 -14.97 0.95
N GLY A 231 -11.26 -16.06 1.71
CA GLY A 231 -10.73 -16.14 3.08
C GLY A 231 -11.61 -16.93 4.03
N PRO A 232 -11.09 -17.26 5.23
CA PRO A 232 -11.78 -18.12 6.21
C PRO A 232 -13.15 -17.62 6.62
N HIS A 233 -13.30 -16.31 6.81
CA HIS A 233 -14.58 -15.72 7.23
C HIS A 233 -15.71 -16.01 6.22
N TYR A 234 -15.40 -15.91 4.93
CA TYR A 234 -16.38 -16.12 3.85
C TYR A 234 -16.70 -17.60 3.66
N LEU A 235 -15.70 -18.50 3.80
CA LEU A 235 -15.90 -19.94 3.65
C LEU A 235 -16.65 -20.54 4.82
N LEU A 236 -16.31 -20.14 6.05
CA LEU A 236 -16.73 -20.81 7.27
C LEU A 236 -17.84 -20.05 8.02
N GLY A 237 -18.13 -18.81 7.60
CA GLY A 237 -19.23 -18.00 8.14
C GLY A 237 -19.19 -17.89 9.65
N ALA A 238 -20.31 -18.20 10.32
CA ALA A 238 -20.47 -18.10 11.76
C ALA A 238 -19.55 -19.04 12.58
N SER A 239 -18.92 -20.03 11.97
CA SER A 239 -17.96 -20.92 12.65
C SER A 239 -16.64 -20.19 12.93
N PHE A 240 -16.28 -19.21 12.12
CA PHE A 240 -15.10 -18.39 12.33
C PHE A 240 -15.37 -17.31 13.40
N PRO A 241 -14.49 -17.03 14.34
CA PRO A 241 -13.18 -17.69 14.60
C PRO A 241 -13.22 -18.76 15.72
N PHE A 242 -14.40 -19.21 16.15
CA PHE A 242 -14.51 -20.00 17.37
C PHE A 242 -14.43 -21.52 17.15
N HIS A 243 -14.76 -21.98 15.96
CA HIS A 243 -14.80 -23.42 15.63
C HIS A 243 -13.82 -23.73 14.49
N PRO A 244 -12.51 -23.95 14.80
CA PRO A 244 -11.53 -24.29 13.79
C PRO A 244 -11.92 -25.59 13.07
N PHE A 245 -11.60 -25.67 11.78
CA PHE A 245 -11.95 -26.84 11.00
C PHE A 245 -11.14 -28.06 11.44
N PRO A 246 -11.76 -29.22 11.70
CA PRO A 246 -11.06 -30.41 12.19
C PRO A 246 -10.00 -30.88 11.17
N VAL A 247 -8.75 -31.00 11.62
CA VAL A 247 -7.59 -31.35 10.77
C VAL A 247 -7.78 -32.71 10.06
N ASP A 248 -8.35 -33.68 10.77
CA ASP A 248 -8.57 -35.04 10.21
C ASP A 248 -9.65 -35.03 9.11
N LEU A 249 -10.64 -34.14 9.20
CA LEU A 249 -11.62 -33.94 8.15
C LEU A 249 -11.02 -33.16 6.97
N ALA A 250 -10.16 -32.19 7.22
CA ALA A 250 -9.51 -31.42 6.18
C ALA A 250 -8.68 -32.30 5.21
N ARG A 251 -8.04 -33.34 5.74
CA ARG A 251 -7.29 -34.33 4.91
C ARG A 251 -8.19 -35.15 4.01
N LYS A 252 -9.47 -35.28 4.35
CA LYS A 252 -10.45 -36.10 3.58
C LYS A 252 -11.36 -35.26 2.70
N LEU A 253 -11.17 -33.93 2.69
CA LEU A 253 -11.96 -33.03 1.85
C LEU A 253 -11.78 -33.34 0.38
N ILE A 254 -12.87 -33.36 -0.35
CA ILE A 254 -12.85 -33.27 -1.81
C ILE A 254 -12.52 -31.85 -2.17
N LEU A 255 -11.33 -31.62 -2.73
CA LEU A 255 -10.83 -30.30 -3.07
C LEU A 255 -11.39 -29.89 -4.45
N GLU A 256 -12.46 -29.13 -4.43
CA GLU A 256 -13.11 -28.58 -5.61
C GLU A 256 -13.42 -27.09 -5.45
N PRO A 257 -13.60 -26.34 -6.56
CA PRO A 257 -14.01 -24.96 -6.49
C PRO A 257 -15.42 -24.82 -5.89
N VAL A 258 -15.56 -23.98 -4.87
CA VAL A 258 -16.81 -23.78 -4.10
C VAL A 258 -17.41 -22.40 -4.40
N ALA A 259 -18.74 -22.34 -4.51
CA ALA A 259 -19.44 -21.06 -4.65
C ALA A 259 -19.55 -20.37 -3.29
N ILE A 260 -18.89 -19.21 -3.18
CA ILE A 260 -18.88 -18.37 -1.97
C ILE A 260 -19.22 -16.93 -2.37
N GLN A 261 -19.92 -16.22 -1.49
CA GLN A 261 -20.13 -14.78 -1.63
C GLN A 261 -19.00 -14.03 -0.94
N GLY A 262 -18.36 -13.08 -1.63
CA GLY A 262 -17.25 -12.28 -1.10
C GLY A 262 -16.28 -11.81 -2.19
N PRO A 263 -15.33 -10.93 -1.86
CA PRO A 263 -14.33 -10.45 -2.80
C PRO A 263 -13.31 -11.56 -3.14
N ARG A 264 -12.78 -11.57 -4.37
CA ARG A 264 -11.73 -12.53 -4.80
C ARG A 264 -10.35 -11.88 -4.62
N ASN A 265 -9.98 -11.56 -3.39
CA ASN A 265 -8.82 -10.75 -3.06
C ASN A 265 -7.82 -11.41 -2.10
N ALA A 266 -7.94 -12.74 -1.89
CA ALA A 266 -7.09 -13.39 -0.90
C ALA A 266 -5.67 -13.68 -1.42
N MET A 267 -5.51 -14.31 -2.58
CA MET A 267 -4.22 -14.87 -3.02
C MET A 267 -3.60 -14.12 -4.22
N PRO A 268 -2.43 -13.49 -4.07
CA PRO A 268 -1.68 -13.22 -2.83
C PRO A 268 -2.28 -12.08 -2.01
N SER A 269 -1.98 -12.02 -0.70
CA SER A 269 -2.41 -10.89 0.12
C SER A 269 -1.75 -9.58 -0.31
N LEU A 270 -2.51 -8.64 -0.88
CA LEU A 270 -1.97 -7.34 -1.29
C LEU A 270 -1.67 -6.45 -0.08
N HIS A 271 -2.46 -6.52 0.99
CA HIS A 271 -2.16 -5.80 2.22
C HIS A 271 -0.78 -6.18 2.77
N MET A 272 -0.50 -7.48 2.78
CA MET A 272 0.81 -7.97 3.18
C MET A 272 1.91 -7.54 2.20
N ALA A 273 1.67 -7.62 0.89
CA ALA A 273 2.62 -7.20 -0.13
C ALA A 273 2.98 -5.71 -0.01
N TRP A 274 2.00 -4.83 0.18
CA TRP A 274 2.23 -3.40 0.42
C TRP A 274 3.06 -3.16 1.68
N MET A 275 2.77 -3.88 2.77
CA MET A 275 3.54 -3.71 4.01
C MET A 275 4.96 -4.28 3.92
N ILE A 276 5.19 -5.38 3.19
CA ILE A 276 6.52 -5.89 2.88
C ILE A 276 7.32 -4.84 2.08
N LEU A 277 6.71 -4.26 1.05
CA LEU A 277 7.32 -3.18 0.26
C LEU A 277 7.61 -1.94 1.14
N ALA A 278 6.65 -1.51 1.96
CA ALA A 278 6.85 -0.39 2.87
C ALA A 278 8.01 -0.65 3.85
N TRP A 279 8.09 -1.84 4.43
CA TRP A 279 9.20 -2.26 5.28
C TRP A 279 10.54 -2.23 4.52
N GLN A 280 10.57 -2.76 3.32
CA GLN A 280 11.78 -2.79 2.48
C GLN A 280 12.23 -1.38 2.11
N TYR A 281 11.32 -0.54 1.62
CA TYR A 281 11.62 0.85 1.29
C TYR A 281 11.84 1.75 2.52
N SER A 282 11.50 1.31 3.74
CA SER A 282 11.81 2.05 4.97
C SER A 282 13.28 1.96 5.40
N ARG A 283 14.08 1.06 4.80
CA ARG A 283 15.53 0.95 5.08
C ARG A 283 16.22 2.26 4.78
N GLY A 284 17.03 2.77 5.71
CA GLY A 284 17.68 4.07 5.61
C GLY A 284 16.80 5.28 5.97
N LEU A 285 15.56 5.08 6.39
CA LEU A 285 14.76 6.08 7.09
C LEU A 285 15.20 6.17 8.57
N SER A 286 14.67 7.16 9.30
CA SER A 286 14.94 7.25 10.74
C SER A 286 14.43 6.02 11.49
N ARG A 287 15.00 5.76 12.67
CA ARG A 287 14.58 4.63 13.52
C ARG A 287 13.08 4.67 13.88
N TRP A 288 12.52 5.87 14.04
CA TRP A 288 11.11 6.03 14.39
C TRP A 288 10.19 5.76 13.20
N GLU A 289 10.54 6.27 11.99
CA GLU A 289 9.80 5.96 10.77
C GLU A 289 9.77 4.45 10.53
N ARG A 290 10.91 3.78 10.70
CA ARG A 290 11.00 2.32 10.58
C ARG A 290 10.19 1.57 11.66
N ALA A 291 10.22 2.06 12.90
CA ALA A 291 9.44 1.47 14.00
C ALA A 291 7.93 1.56 13.72
N ILE A 292 7.45 2.69 13.20
CA ILE A 292 6.05 2.86 12.78
C ILE A 292 5.71 1.86 11.67
N VAL A 293 6.54 1.75 10.63
CA VAL A 293 6.29 0.80 9.52
C VAL A 293 6.28 -0.65 10.03
N LEU A 294 7.19 -1.02 10.94
CA LEU A 294 7.22 -2.36 11.53
C LEU A 294 5.99 -2.63 12.41
N ALA A 295 5.53 -1.65 13.17
CA ALA A 295 4.29 -1.77 13.95
C ALA A 295 3.08 -1.99 13.03
N PHE A 296 2.97 -1.20 11.95
CA PHE A 296 1.92 -1.41 10.94
C PHE A 296 2.02 -2.79 10.29
N LEU A 297 3.23 -3.25 9.93
CA LEU A 297 3.44 -4.59 9.37
C LEU A 297 2.94 -5.68 10.33
N ALA A 298 3.35 -5.62 11.60
CA ALA A 298 2.94 -6.60 12.61
C ALA A 298 1.42 -6.60 12.81
N LEU A 299 0.82 -5.43 12.94
CA LEU A 299 -0.64 -5.30 13.10
C LEU A 299 -1.39 -5.73 11.84
N THR A 300 -0.86 -5.47 10.64
CA THR A 300 -1.45 -5.94 9.38
C THR A 300 -1.43 -7.47 9.27
N VAL A 301 -0.34 -8.14 9.66
CA VAL A 301 -0.29 -9.61 9.73
C VAL A 301 -1.40 -10.15 10.63
N ILE A 302 -1.55 -9.56 11.83
CA ILE A 302 -2.58 -9.98 12.77
C ILE A 302 -3.98 -9.64 12.23
N ALA A 303 -4.16 -8.49 11.60
CA ALA A 303 -5.43 -8.06 11.03
C ALA A 303 -5.90 -8.99 9.89
N THR A 304 -5.05 -9.23 8.90
CA THR A 304 -5.37 -10.06 7.73
C THR A 304 -5.83 -11.46 8.12
N LEU A 305 -5.19 -12.05 9.13
CA LEU A 305 -5.56 -13.37 9.65
C LEU A 305 -6.77 -13.28 10.58
N GLY A 306 -6.77 -12.34 11.53
CA GLY A 306 -7.77 -12.28 12.60
C GLY A 306 -9.16 -11.83 12.15
N THR A 307 -9.26 -11.02 11.08
CA THR A 307 -10.54 -10.71 10.42
C THR A 307 -11.06 -11.88 9.57
N GLY A 308 -10.20 -12.82 9.21
CA GLY A 308 -10.54 -13.93 8.33
C GLY A 308 -10.63 -13.53 6.85
N GLU A 309 -10.02 -12.41 6.47
CA GLU A 309 -9.91 -11.98 5.06
C GLU A 309 -8.87 -12.80 4.29
N HIS A 310 -7.90 -13.43 4.99
CA HIS A 310 -6.80 -14.16 4.38
C HIS A 310 -6.49 -15.48 5.09
N TRP A 311 -6.05 -16.45 4.30
CA TRP A 311 -5.41 -17.67 4.74
C TRP A 311 -3.92 -17.41 5.02
N PHE A 312 -3.27 -18.25 5.80
CA PHE A 312 -1.83 -18.10 6.09
C PHE A 312 -0.98 -18.24 4.82
N ALA A 313 -1.40 -19.12 3.90
CA ALA A 313 -0.77 -19.26 2.58
C ALA A 313 -0.68 -17.92 1.81
N ASP A 314 -1.71 -17.09 1.88
CA ASP A 314 -1.78 -15.81 1.16
C ASP A 314 -0.65 -14.86 1.59
N LEU A 315 -0.33 -14.88 2.90
CA LEU A 315 0.73 -14.07 3.47
C LEU A 315 2.12 -14.57 3.06
N ILE A 316 2.30 -15.89 2.97
CA ILE A 316 3.56 -16.48 2.50
C ILE A 316 3.83 -16.08 1.05
N VAL A 317 2.83 -16.22 0.19
CA VAL A 317 2.94 -15.92 -1.25
C VAL A 317 3.10 -14.42 -1.52
N ALA A 318 2.67 -13.57 -0.61
CA ALA A 318 2.90 -12.13 -0.71
C ALA A 318 4.40 -11.74 -0.71
N PHE A 319 5.32 -12.54 -0.13
CA PHE A 319 6.75 -12.25 -0.13
C PHE A 319 7.39 -12.34 -1.52
N PRO A 320 7.31 -13.47 -2.25
CA PRO A 320 7.85 -13.55 -3.60
C PRO A 320 7.12 -12.63 -4.57
N PHE A 321 5.81 -12.41 -4.39
CA PHE A 321 5.05 -11.43 -5.17
C PHE A 321 5.58 -10.00 -4.95
N ALA A 322 5.80 -9.56 -3.71
CA ALA A 322 6.36 -8.24 -3.41
C ALA A 322 7.80 -8.08 -3.97
N LEU A 323 8.62 -9.15 -3.94
CA LEU A 323 9.94 -9.15 -4.56
C LEU A 323 9.86 -8.93 -6.08
N MET A 324 8.94 -9.60 -6.77
CA MET A 324 8.69 -9.39 -8.20
C MET A 324 8.32 -7.93 -8.49
N ILE A 325 7.41 -7.35 -7.71
CA ILE A 325 7.01 -5.94 -7.83
C ILE A 325 8.20 -5.00 -7.60
N GLN A 326 9.00 -5.24 -6.54
CA GLN A 326 10.21 -4.45 -6.27
C GLN A 326 11.19 -4.48 -7.45
N ALA A 327 11.38 -5.65 -8.07
CA ALA A 327 12.25 -5.80 -9.24
C ALA A 327 11.72 -5.07 -10.48
N ILE A 328 10.40 -5.11 -10.74
CA ILE A 328 9.77 -4.33 -11.82
C ILE A 328 10.07 -2.85 -11.63
N CYS A 329 9.99 -2.34 -10.41
CA CYS A 329 10.13 -0.93 -10.07
C CYS A 329 11.58 -0.46 -9.84
N ALA A 330 12.57 -1.34 -9.93
CA ALA A 330 13.99 -1.00 -9.78
C ALA A 330 14.57 -0.35 -11.04
N TYR A 331 13.96 0.76 -11.50
CA TYR A 331 14.31 1.39 -12.79
C TYR A 331 15.71 2.02 -12.83
N SER A 332 16.39 2.19 -11.68
CA SER A 332 17.81 2.57 -11.63
C SER A 332 18.76 1.48 -12.15
N LEU A 333 18.29 0.24 -12.26
CA LEU A 333 19.01 -0.88 -12.82
C LEU A 333 18.47 -1.20 -14.22
N SER A 334 19.39 -1.53 -15.13
CA SER A 334 19.01 -2.09 -16.43
C SER A 334 18.29 -3.42 -16.27
N TRP A 335 17.40 -3.78 -17.21
CA TRP A 335 16.85 -5.13 -17.30
C TRP A 335 17.89 -6.22 -17.63
N LYS A 336 19.14 -5.81 -17.99
CA LYS A 336 20.28 -6.73 -18.14
C LYS A 336 21.03 -6.97 -16.82
N ASP A 337 20.71 -6.24 -15.76
CA ASP A 337 21.32 -6.44 -14.44
C ASP A 337 20.86 -7.77 -13.84
N VAL A 338 21.83 -8.60 -13.47
CA VAL A 338 21.60 -9.96 -12.97
C VAL A 338 20.78 -9.93 -11.68
N SER A 339 21.03 -8.98 -10.76
CA SER A 339 20.30 -8.87 -9.50
C SER A 339 18.82 -8.57 -9.74
N ARG A 340 18.51 -7.70 -10.72
CA ARG A 340 17.15 -7.34 -11.12
C ARG A 340 16.43 -8.52 -11.77
N LEU A 341 17.08 -9.19 -12.72
CA LEU A 341 16.50 -10.36 -13.40
C LEU A 341 16.24 -11.50 -12.43
N MET A 342 17.22 -11.83 -11.57
CA MET A 342 17.07 -12.90 -10.58
C MET A 342 15.95 -12.60 -9.58
N ALA A 343 15.83 -11.37 -9.10
CA ALA A 343 14.74 -10.97 -8.21
C ALA A 343 13.38 -11.10 -8.90
N TYR A 344 13.27 -10.64 -10.15
CA TYR A 344 12.03 -10.74 -10.92
C TYR A 344 11.61 -12.18 -11.18
N PHE A 345 12.51 -13.00 -11.78
CA PHE A 345 12.16 -14.37 -12.14
C PHE A 345 11.97 -15.27 -10.92
N PHE A 346 12.76 -15.09 -9.86
CA PHE A 346 12.57 -15.80 -8.60
C PHE A 346 11.19 -15.46 -8.00
N GLY A 347 10.86 -14.15 -7.89
CA GLY A 347 9.57 -13.71 -7.36
C GLY A 347 8.39 -14.28 -8.17
N LEU A 348 8.44 -14.16 -9.50
CA LEU A 348 7.40 -14.67 -10.39
C LEU A 348 7.27 -16.19 -10.30
N LEU A 349 8.39 -16.92 -10.46
CA LEU A 349 8.39 -18.38 -10.48
C LEU A 349 7.90 -18.96 -9.16
N VAL A 350 8.40 -18.48 -8.01
CA VAL A 350 7.99 -18.97 -6.70
C VAL A 350 6.51 -18.67 -6.44
N THR A 351 6.02 -17.48 -6.83
CA THR A 351 4.58 -17.17 -6.74
C THR A 351 3.76 -18.17 -7.56
N LEU A 352 4.12 -18.41 -8.82
CA LEU A 352 3.41 -19.36 -9.69
C LEU A 352 3.50 -20.79 -9.17
N VAL A 353 4.65 -21.22 -8.68
CA VAL A 353 4.84 -22.58 -8.11
C VAL A 353 3.90 -22.78 -6.91
N TRP A 354 3.76 -21.77 -6.02
CA TRP A 354 2.79 -21.83 -4.93
C TRP A 354 1.37 -22.03 -5.44
N LEU A 355 0.92 -21.21 -6.40
CA LEU A 355 -0.45 -21.34 -6.94
C LEU A 355 -0.70 -22.70 -7.58
N VAL A 356 0.26 -23.19 -8.36
CA VAL A 356 0.17 -24.50 -9.02
C VAL A 356 0.17 -25.63 -8.00
N THR A 357 1.07 -25.60 -7.02
CA THR A 357 1.18 -26.66 -5.99
C THR A 357 -0.07 -26.71 -5.12
N LEU A 358 -0.57 -25.55 -4.67
CA LEU A 358 -1.81 -25.48 -3.89
C LEU A 358 -3.00 -26.08 -4.64
N ARG A 359 -3.10 -25.79 -5.95
CA ARG A 359 -4.26 -26.21 -6.75
C ARG A 359 -4.18 -27.64 -7.25
N PHE A 360 -3.01 -28.11 -7.70
CA PHE A 360 -2.89 -29.36 -8.45
C PHE A 360 -2.19 -30.48 -7.69
N THR A 361 -1.44 -30.17 -6.63
CA THR A 361 -0.72 -31.16 -5.82
C THR A 361 -0.85 -30.89 -4.31
N PRO A 362 -2.08 -30.63 -3.80
CA PRO A 362 -2.28 -30.27 -2.38
C PRO A 362 -1.85 -31.38 -1.41
N ASP A 363 -1.93 -32.65 -1.81
CA ASP A 363 -1.51 -33.81 -1.02
C ASP A 363 -0.03 -33.76 -0.63
N PHE A 364 0.78 -33.06 -1.41
CA PHE A 364 2.20 -32.86 -1.11
C PHE A 364 2.41 -32.25 0.28
N PHE A 365 1.56 -31.33 0.69
CA PHE A 365 1.66 -30.69 2.00
C PHE A 365 1.29 -31.64 3.17
N TRP A 366 0.55 -32.70 2.88
CA TRP A 366 0.14 -33.71 3.87
C TRP A 366 1.12 -34.87 4.05
N MET A 367 2.17 -34.97 3.23
CA MET A 367 3.18 -36.02 3.35
C MET A 367 3.96 -35.97 4.65
N SER A 368 4.24 -34.73 5.15
CA SER A 368 4.87 -34.50 6.45
C SER A 368 4.57 -33.09 6.95
N PRO A 369 4.33 -32.87 8.26
CA PRO A 369 4.15 -31.52 8.82
C PRO A 369 5.34 -30.58 8.61
N VAL A 370 6.54 -31.13 8.40
CA VAL A 370 7.77 -30.36 8.14
C VAL A 370 7.74 -29.69 6.78
N ILE A 371 7.06 -30.29 5.78
CA ILE A 371 7.03 -29.78 4.41
C ILE A 371 6.38 -28.40 4.33
N PRO A 372 5.12 -28.18 4.77
CA PRO A 372 4.49 -26.85 4.65
C PRO A 372 5.23 -25.77 5.44
N TRP A 373 5.75 -26.09 6.64
CA TRP A 373 6.56 -25.17 7.43
C TRP A 373 7.90 -24.84 6.79
N GLY A 374 8.60 -25.86 6.30
CA GLY A 374 9.91 -25.69 5.63
C GLY A 374 9.79 -24.86 4.36
N LEU A 375 8.75 -25.12 3.55
CA LEU A 375 8.49 -24.34 2.34
C LEU A 375 8.10 -22.89 2.67
N ALA A 376 7.25 -22.66 3.67
CA ALA A 376 6.88 -21.33 4.12
C ALA A 376 8.12 -20.55 4.57
N ALA A 377 8.92 -21.14 5.47
CA ALA A 377 10.14 -20.51 5.98
C ALA A 377 11.16 -20.24 4.87
N ALA A 378 11.39 -21.20 3.96
CA ALA A 378 12.30 -21.04 2.83
C ALA A 378 11.82 -19.94 1.87
N THR A 379 10.53 -19.90 1.55
CA THR A 379 9.94 -18.88 0.67
C THR A 379 10.15 -17.48 1.26
N ILE A 380 9.82 -17.29 2.52
CA ILE A 380 9.98 -15.99 3.22
C ILE A 380 11.46 -15.60 3.28
N ALA A 381 12.32 -16.49 3.77
CA ALA A 381 13.75 -16.19 3.95
C ALA A 381 14.44 -15.87 2.63
N LEU A 382 14.25 -16.69 1.59
CA LEU A 382 14.86 -16.48 0.28
C LEU A 382 14.34 -15.19 -0.38
N SER A 383 13.04 -14.88 -0.26
CA SER A 383 12.49 -13.62 -0.76
C SER A 383 13.14 -12.41 -0.08
N ILE A 384 13.28 -12.42 1.25
CA ILE A 384 13.94 -11.36 2.01
C ILE A 384 15.42 -11.20 1.62
N ILE A 385 16.14 -12.30 1.42
CA ILE A 385 17.55 -12.28 0.97
C ILE A 385 17.63 -11.62 -0.41
N ARG A 386 16.80 -12.05 -1.37
CA ARG A 386 16.78 -11.50 -2.73
C ARG A 386 16.35 -10.03 -2.76
N MET A 387 15.38 -9.62 -1.94
CA MET A 387 15.04 -8.19 -1.76
C MET A 387 16.23 -7.38 -1.29
N SER A 388 17.01 -7.93 -0.36
CA SER A 388 18.18 -7.26 0.20
C SER A 388 19.35 -7.17 -0.81
N GLU A 389 19.50 -8.17 -1.66
CA GLU A 389 20.48 -8.17 -2.75
C GLU A 389 20.14 -7.13 -3.81
N LEU A 390 18.85 -7.07 -4.19
CA LEU A 390 18.35 -6.08 -5.13
C LEU A 390 18.56 -4.64 -4.60
N ASP A 391 18.24 -4.39 -3.33
CA ASP A 391 18.45 -3.08 -2.71
C ASP A 391 19.92 -2.67 -2.74
N ARG A 392 20.84 -3.59 -2.41
CA ARG A 392 22.28 -3.31 -2.48
C ARG A 392 22.76 -3.00 -3.91
N ALA A 393 22.19 -3.66 -4.92
CA ALA A 393 22.49 -3.37 -6.33
C ALA A 393 21.98 -1.96 -6.72
N VAL A 394 20.75 -1.61 -6.31
CA VAL A 394 20.17 -0.27 -6.52
C VAL A 394 21.00 0.81 -5.83
N ASP A 395 21.52 0.57 -4.61
CA ASP A 395 22.37 1.53 -3.89
C ASP A 395 23.68 1.76 -4.63
N ARG A 396 24.35 0.69 -5.07
CA ARG A 396 25.61 0.79 -5.85
C ARG A 396 25.41 1.56 -7.15
N ALA A 397 24.34 1.30 -7.89
CA ALA A 397 24.04 2.01 -9.12
C ALA A 397 23.77 3.50 -8.87
N SER A 398 23.07 3.83 -7.79
CA SER A 398 22.78 5.22 -7.41
C SER A 398 24.06 5.98 -7.03
N GLN A 399 24.98 5.36 -6.28
CA GLN A 399 26.27 5.94 -5.92
C GLN A 399 27.16 6.16 -7.15
N ALA A 400 27.23 5.19 -8.06
CA ALA A 400 27.99 5.30 -9.30
C ALA A 400 27.47 6.41 -10.22
N ALA A 401 26.17 6.69 -10.20
CA ALA A 401 25.58 7.80 -10.96
C ALA A 401 25.98 9.18 -10.40
N VAL A 402 26.11 9.31 -9.08
CA VAL A 402 26.53 10.55 -8.42
C VAL A 402 28.02 10.83 -8.60
N SER A 403 28.85 9.79 -8.64
CA SER A 403 30.32 9.91 -8.77
C SER A 403 30.81 10.15 -10.21
N ARG A 404 29.93 10.06 -11.22
CA ARG A 404 30.30 10.41 -12.58
C ARG A 404 30.49 11.93 -12.73
N PRO A 405 31.65 12.44 -13.14
CA PRO A 405 31.80 13.86 -13.42
C PRO A 405 30.81 14.30 -14.49
N SER A 406 30.22 15.47 -14.31
CA SER A 406 29.31 16.04 -15.29
C SER A 406 29.99 16.09 -16.66
N PRO A 407 29.40 15.55 -17.74
CA PRO A 407 29.98 15.69 -19.09
C PRO A 407 30.07 17.15 -19.55
N PHE A 408 29.53 18.10 -18.78
CA PHE A 408 29.59 19.54 -19.00
C PHE A 408 30.59 20.25 -18.07
N ALA A 409 31.37 19.54 -17.25
CA ALA A 409 32.51 20.13 -16.58
C ALA A 409 33.58 20.34 -17.65
N ALA A 410 33.61 21.54 -18.25
CA ALA A 410 34.72 21.94 -19.14
C ALA A 410 36.04 21.75 -18.40
N PRO A 411 37.11 21.24 -19.07
CA PRO A 411 38.43 21.19 -18.47
C PRO A 411 38.79 22.61 -18.05
N VAL A 412 39.11 22.79 -16.77
CA VAL A 412 39.70 24.01 -16.29
C VAL A 412 41.03 24.11 -17.01
N HIS A 413 41.10 24.92 -18.09
CA HIS A 413 42.35 25.29 -18.70
C HIS A 413 43.18 26.04 -17.63
N GLU A 414 44.13 25.36 -17.05
CA GLU A 414 45.18 26.03 -16.30
C GLU A 414 45.83 27.08 -17.22
N ALA A 415 45.59 28.34 -16.87
CA ALA A 415 46.29 29.43 -17.57
C ALA A 415 47.80 29.25 -17.37
N PRO A 416 48.62 29.40 -18.42
CA PRO A 416 50.06 29.26 -18.31
C PRO A 416 50.60 30.29 -17.31
N GLN A 417 51.31 29.81 -16.29
CA GLN A 417 52.05 30.66 -15.36
C GLN A 417 53.14 31.37 -16.17
N THR A 418 52.92 32.64 -16.48
CA THR A 418 53.97 33.53 -16.99
C THR A 418 54.93 33.84 -15.85
N HIS A 419 56.08 33.18 -15.85
CA HIS A 419 57.25 33.61 -15.07
C HIS A 419 57.79 34.92 -15.67
N VAL A 420 57.74 36.00 -14.89
CA VAL A 420 58.52 37.21 -15.08
C VAL A 420 59.40 37.38 -13.86
#